data_e3b45b79f306d70c77369b9f0b312213
#
_entry.id   e3b45b79f306d70c77369b9f0b312213
#
_cell.length_a   1.000
_cell.length_b   1.000
_cell.length_c   1.000
_cell.angle_alpha   90.00
_cell.angle_beta   90.00
_cell.angle_gamma   90.00
#
_symmetry.space_group_name_H-M   'P 1'
#
loop_
_entity.id
_entity.type
_entity.pdbx_description
1 polymer ?
#
loop_
_entity_poly.entity_id
_entity_poly.type
_entity_poly.pdbx_seq_one_letter_code
_entity_poly.pdbx_strand_id
1 'polypeptide(L)'
;MTRLTTPQAEFVESVLTLNPQVATFDCDGTLWSGDAGEGFFSWELAQGLVSNQIVQWARQRYAAYKAGQVAEDVMCGEMVTMHRGLQEEVVQQACDTYFAQAIAPDIFQEMRELVQRLRKSGCDVWAVSSSSRWIIRSGMRSFGIPQNRILAAEVAVENGIITDRLIRVPSGPGKSEAIRSVLKSSPDHVPDCAFGNAIWDREMLAMSKHPFAINPNPDLKEIALSNGWTVYQP
;
A
#
# COMPACT_ATOMS: atom_id res chain seq x y z
N MET A 1 9.12 -21.31 8.82
CA MET A 1 7.79 -20.85 8.35
C MET A 1 6.77 -21.31 9.36
N THR A 2 6.00 -20.41 9.93
CA THR A 2 4.87 -20.75 10.81
C THR A 2 3.80 -21.43 9.95
N ARG A 3 3.25 -22.54 10.43
CA ARG A 3 2.20 -23.26 9.70
C ARG A 3 0.91 -22.44 9.78
N LEU A 4 0.25 -22.19 8.63
CA LEU A 4 -1.06 -21.55 8.60
C LEU A 4 -2.10 -22.36 9.39
N THR A 5 -3.04 -21.67 10.02
CA THR A 5 -4.25 -22.30 10.56
C THR A 5 -5.16 -22.79 9.43
N THR A 6 -6.13 -23.66 9.74
CA THR A 6 -7.06 -24.16 8.72
C THR A 6 -7.82 -23.03 8.00
N PRO A 7 -8.43 -22.03 8.69
CA PRO A 7 -9.11 -20.93 8.01
C PRO A 7 -8.18 -20.08 7.10
N GLN A 8 -6.93 -19.84 7.54
CA GLN A 8 -5.95 -19.14 6.73
C GLN A 8 -5.59 -19.91 5.46
N ALA A 9 -5.38 -21.22 5.57
CA ALA A 9 -5.09 -22.08 4.44
C ALA A 9 -6.29 -22.15 3.46
N GLU A 10 -7.51 -22.28 3.97
CA GLU A 10 -8.74 -22.28 3.16
C GLU A 10 -8.92 -20.98 2.39
N PHE A 11 -8.65 -19.83 3.02
CA PHE A 11 -8.67 -18.54 2.34
C PHE A 11 -7.67 -18.48 1.19
N VAL A 12 -6.41 -18.87 1.45
CA VAL A 12 -5.37 -18.89 0.42
C VAL A 12 -5.77 -19.79 -0.76
N GLU A 13 -6.26 -21.00 -0.49
CA GLU A 13 -6.70 -21.92 -1.55
C GLU A 13 -7.90 -21.37 -2.33
N SER A 14 -8.86 -20.72 -1.66
CA SER A 14 -10.03 -20.13 -2.33
C SER A 14 -9.64 -19.09 -3.39
N VAL A 15 -8.63 -18.27 -3.09
CA VAL A 15 -8.09 -17.30 -4.06
C VAL A 15 -7.34 -17.99 -5.20
N LEU A 16 -6.51 -18.99 -4.88
CA LEU A 16 -5.69 -19.67 -5.88
C LEU A 16 -6.53 -20.48 -6.89
N THR A 17 -7.69 -20.99 -6.46
CA THR A 17 -8.62 -21.71 -7.36
C THR A 17 -9.20 -20.81 -8.45
N LEU A 18 -9.21 -19.48 -8.26
CA LEU A 18 -9.62 -18.51 -9.28
C LEU A 18 -8.59 -18.38 -10.42
N ASN A 19 -7.37 -18.90 -10.23
CA ASN A 19 -6.26 -18.85 -11.19
C ASN A 19 -6.02 -17.43 -11.79
N PRO A 20 -5.88 -16.38 -10.95
CA PRO A 20 -5.78 -15.01 -11.44
C PRO A 20 -4.47 -14.79 -12.20
N GLN A 21 -4.55 -14.02 -13.29
CA GLN A 21 -3.39 -13.59 -14.08
C GLN A 21 -2.83 -12.27 -13.56
N VAL A 22 -3.68 -11.43 -12.99
CA VAL A 22 -3.30 -10.14 -12.40
C VAL A 22 -3.97 -9.97 -11.04
N ALA A 23 -3.18 -9.63 -10.02
CA ALA A 23 -3.68 -9.35 -8.68
C ALA A 23 -3.10 -8.03 -8.15
N THR A 24 -3.96 -7.19 -7.54
CA THR A 24 -3.56 -5.91 -6.93
C THR A 24 -3.81 -5.94 -5.43
N PHE A 25 -2.84 -5.50 -4.65
CA PHE A 25 -2.90 -5.47 -3.21
C PHE A 25 -2.70 -4.06 -2.70
N ASP A 26 -3.64 -3.54 -1.91
CA ASP A 26 -3.32 -2.54 -0.94
C ASP A 26 -2.33 -3.11 0.08
N CYS A 27 -1.66 -2.24 0.85
CA CYS A 27 -0.58 -2.66 1.73
C CYS A 27 -0.95 -2.56 3.22
N ASP A 28 -1.19 -1.34 3.70
CA ASP A 28 -1.44 -1.03 5.10
C ASP A 28 -2.81 -1.57 5.54
N GLY A 29 -2.85 -2.40 6.60
CA GLY A 29 -4.06 -3.09 7.03
C GLY A 29 -4.49 -4.28 6.14
N THR A 30 -3.84 -4.48 4.99
CA THR A 30 -4.14 -5.55 4.01
C THR A 30 -3.06 -6.64 4.00
N LEU A 31 -1.78 -6.26 3.89
CA LEU A 31 -0.64 -7.20 3.91
C LEU A 31 -0.01 -7.34 5.30
N TRP A 32 -0.18 -6.36 6.13
CA TRP A 32 0.27 -6.31 7.52
C TRP A 32 -0.72 -5.52 8.37
N SER A 33 -0.67 -5.73 9.68
CA SER A 33 -1.44 -4.92 10.64
C SER A 33 -0.84 -3.53 10.78
N GLY A 34 -1.70 -2.52 10.97
CA GLY A 34 -1.29 -1.14 11.15
C GLY A 34 -1.03 -0.40 9.83
N ASP A 35 -0.49 0.80 9.98
CA ASP A 35 -0.22 1.76 8.91
C ASP A 35 1.28 2.11 8.90
N ALA A 36 2.00 1.60 7.90
CA ALA A 36 3.43 1.83 7.76
C ALA A 36 3.74 3.28 7.34
N GLY A 37 2.84 3.91 6.59
CA GLY A 37 2.98 5.31 6.16
C GLY A 37 2.85 6.28 7.32
N GLU A 38 1.77 6.21 8.10
CA GLU A 38 1.55 7.03 9.28
C GLU A 38 2.62 6.77 10.35
N GLY A 39 2.94 5.50 10.57
CA GLY A 39 3.93 5.12 11.55
C GLY A 39 5.33 5.63 11.21
N PHE A 40 5.78 5.48 9.96
CA PHE A 40 7.05 6.02 9.50
C PHE A 40 7.07 7.54 9.59
N PHE A 41 6.01 8.23 9.14
CA PHE A 41 5.90 9.68 9.24
C PHE A 41 6.08 10.15 10.69
N SER A 42 5.41 9.53 11.65
CA SER A 42 5.55 9.88 13.05
C SER A 42 6.96 9.62 13.60
N TRP A 43 7.55 8.51 13.19
CA TRP A 43 8.89 8.09 13.60
C TRP A 43 9.97 9.02 13.03
N GLU A 44 9.94 9.32 11.74
CA GLU A 44 10.95 10.16 11.08
C GLU A 44 11.00 11.59 11.64
N LEU A 45 9.83 12.16 11.99
CA LEU A 45 9.75 13.48 12.63
C LEU A 45 10.41 13.49 14.03
N ALA A 46 10.48 12.33 14.69
CA ALA A 46 11.15 12.19 15.99
C ALA A 46 12.65 11.89 15.82
N GLN A 47 13.08 11.30 14.71
CA GLN A 47 14.48 10.96 14.44
C GLN A 47 15.32 12.12 13.89
N GLY A 48 14.69 13.24 13.53
CA GLY A 48 15.41 14.37 12.94
C GLY A 48 15.87 14.14 11.49
N LEU A 49 15.15 13.27 10.75
CA LEU A 49 15.41 13.03 9.34
C LEU A 49 15.18 14.29 8.50
N VAL A 50 14.22 15.11 8.89
CA VAL A 50 13.89 16.39 8.28
C VAL A 50 14.17 17.56 9.24
N SER A 51 14.26 18.78 8.73
CA SER A 51 14.54 19.97 9.56
C SER A 51 13.43 20.25 10.57
N ASN A 52 13.76 20.92 11.69
CA ASN A 52 12.77 21.32 12.70
C ASN A 52 11.62 22.16 12.12
N GLN A 53 11.89 22.97 11.11
CA GLN A 53 10.86 23.76 10.41
C GLN A 53 9.86 22.83 9.70
N ILE A 54 10.36 21.81 9.01
CA ILE A 54 9.52 20.78 8.37
C ILE A 54 8.75 20.00 9.43
N VAL A 55 9.38 19.62 10.54
CA VAL A 55 8.70 18.90 11.65
C VAL A 55 7.51 19.70 12.18
N GLN A 56 7.67 21.01 12.44
CA GLN A 56 6.58 21.85 12.94
C GLN A 56 5.43 21.96 11.92
N TRP A 57 5.77 22.23 10.67
CA TRP A 57 4.81 22.30 9.58
C TRP A 57 4.06 20.96 9.38
N ALA A 58 4.78 19.84 9.33
CA ALA A 58 4.22 18.52 9.12
C ALA A 58 3.24 18.11 10.23
N ARG A 59 3.57 18.38 11.50
CA ARG A 59 2.66 18.13 12.64
C ARG A 59 1.37 18.95 12.56
N GLN A 60 1.46 20.23 12.20
CA GLN A 60 0.28 21.09 12.05
C GLN A 60 -0.58 20.61 10.87
N ARG A 61 0.07 20.25 9.75
CA ARG A 61 -0.58 19.78 8.55
C ARG A 61 -1.31 18.44 8.77
N TYR A 62 -0.65 17.53 9.48
CA TYR A 62 -1.24 16.25 9.85
C TYR A 62 -2.41 16.39 10.82
N ALA A 63 -2.34 17.32 11.79
CA ALA A 63 -3.46 17.62 12.66
C ALA A 63 -4.67 18.16 11.87
N ALA A 64 -4.45 19.03 10.88
CA ALA A 64 -5.51 19.50 9.98
C ALA A 64 -6.11 18.37 9.13
N TYR A 65 -5.29 17.43 8.65
CA TYR A 65 -5.76 16.22 7.96
C TYR A 65 -6.66 15.37 8.87
N LYS A 66 -6.23 15.07 10.08
CA LYS A 66 -7.05 14.32 11.07
C LYS A 66 -8.36 15.03 11.44
N ALA A 67 -8.40 16.35 11.31
CA ALA A 67 -9.61 17.17 11.49
C ALA A 67 -10.48 17.26 10.22
N GLY A 68 -10.14 16.54 9.14
CA GLY A 68 -10.88 16.54 7.87
C GLY A 68 -10.73 17.83 7.05
N GLN A 69 -9.75 18.68 7.37
CA GLN A 69 -9.49 19.96 6.68
C GLN A 69 -8.54 19.83 5.48
N VAL A 70 -7.88 18.69 5.36
CA VAL A 70 -6.95 18.35 4.28
C VAL A 70 -7.38 17.01 3.69
N ALA A 71 -7.47 16.92 2.37
CA ALA A 71 -7.79 15.69 1.68
C ALA A 71 -6.64 14.66 1.80
N GLU A 72 -6.96 13.37 1.76
CA GLU A 72 -5.98 12.31 1.94
C GLU A 72 -4.90 12.33 0.87
N ASP A 73 -5.26 12.46 -0.39
CA ASP A 73 -4.33 12.52 -1.51
C ASP A 73 -3.35 13.69 -1.39
N VAL A 74 -3.83 14.85 -0.89
CA VAL A 74 -2.99 16.01 -0.59
C VAL A 74 -2.01 15.68 0.53
N MET A 75 -2.49 15.10 1.66
CA MET A 75 -1.62 14.77 2.79
C MET A 75 -0.55 13.74 2.40
N CYS A 76 -0.95 12.67 1.69
CA CYS A 76 -0.01 11.67 1.22
C CYS A 76 1.03 12.23 0.24
N GLY A 77 0.62 13.16 -0.64
CA GLY A 77 1.53 13.90 -1.51
C GLY A 77 2.52 14.79 -0.73
N GLU A 78 2.05 15.47 0.30
CA GLU A 78 2.86 16.31 1.18
C GLU A 78 3.87 15.47 2.00
N MET A 79 3.49 14.28 2.46
CA MET A 79 4.37 13.34 3.16
C MET A 79 5.57 12.90 2.32
N VAL A 80 5.47 12.85 0.99
CA VAL A 80 6.61 12.52 0.13
C VAL A 80 7.38 13.75 -0.32
N THR A 81 6.71 14.87 -0.58
CA THR A 81 7.38 16.11 -1.04
C THR A 81 8.16 16.82 0.06
N MET A 82 7.85 16.59 1.35
CA MET A 82 8.59 17.17 2.47
C MET A 82 10.05 16.73 2.55
N HIS A 83 10.41 15.64 1.87
CA HIS A 83 11.79 15.13 1.78
C HIS A 83 12.64 15.84 0.71
N ARG A 84 12.08 16.86 0.02
CA ARG A 84 12.81 17.62 -1.02
C ARG A 84 14.21 18.02 -0.54
N GLY A 85 15.18 17.75 -1.40
CA GLY A 85 16.59 18.08 -1.16
C GLY A 85 17.37 17.03 -0.38
N LEU A 86 16.71 16.00 0.16
CA LEU A 86 17.39 14.87 0.79
C LEU A 86 17.90 13.88 -0.26
N GLN A 87 18.95 13.14 0.09
CA GLN A 87 19.38 11.96 -0.66
C GLN A 87 18.33 10.86 -0.54
N GLU A 88 17.88 10.30 -1.67
CA GLU A 88 16.89 9.22 -1.68
C GLU A 88 17.33 8.02 -0.84
N GLU A 89 18.62 7.69 -0.92
CA GLU A 89 19.19 6.56 -0.19
C GLU A 89 19.05 6.70 1.32
N VAL A 90 19.20 7.92 1.86
CA VAL A 90 19.05 8.19 3.30
C VAL A 90 17.60 7.94 3.74
N VAL A 91 16.62 8.42 2.98
CA VAL A 91 15.20 8.19 3.27
C VAL A 91 14.85 6.71 3.14
N GLN A 92 15.38 6.02 2.12
CA GLN A 92 15.16 4.59 1.94
C GLN A 92 15.75 3.77 3.08
N GLN A 93 16.95 4.07 3.55
CA GLN A 93 17.56 3.36 4.69
C GLN A 93 16.77 3.58 5.98
N ALA A 94 16.24 4.79 6.19
CA ALA A 94 15.35 5.08 7.31
C ALA A 94 14.05 4.25 7.23
N CYS A 95 13.43 4.18 6.06
CA CYS A 95 12.26 3.32 5.83
C CYS A 95 12.56 1.84 6.06
N ASP A 96 13.71 1.34 5.58
CA ASP A 96 14.13 -0.05 5.76
C ASP A 96 14.28 -0.38 7.24
N THR A 97 14.88 0.54 8.01
CA THR A 97 15.07 0.39 9.46
C THR A 97 13.74 0.36 10.19
N TYR A 98 12.88 1.35 9.93
CA TYR A 98 11.56 1.43 10.55
C TYR A 98 10.70 0.21 10.22
N PHE A 99 10.61 -0.15 8.95
CA PHE A 99 9.81 -1.30 8.50
C PHE A 99 10.25 -2.59 9.19
N ALA A 100 11.56 -2.86 9.23
CA ALA A 100 12.09 -4.06 9.85
C ALA A 100 11.77 -4.16 11.36
N GLN A 101 11.77 -3.03 12.06
CA GLN A 101 11.55 -2.97 13.51
C GLN A 101 10.08 -2.93 13.90
N ALA A 102 9.27 -2.17 13.18
CA ALA A 102 7.92 -1.82 13.60
C ALA A 102 6.81 -2.55 12.81
N ILE A 103 7.05 -2.93 11.55
CA ILE A 103 5.99 -3.46 10.67
C ILE A 103 6.20 -4.93 10.33
N ALA A 104 7.44 -5.34 10.05
CA ALA A 104 7.74 -6.70 9.61
C ALA A 104 7.24 -7.81 10.57
N PRO A 105 7.22 -7.62 11.90
CA PRO A 105 6.64 -8.60 12.83
C PRO A 105 5.14 -8.83 12.64
N ASP A 106 4.42 -7.82 12.16
CA ASP A 106 2.95 -7.79 12.06
C ASP A 106 2.43 -8.12 10.65
N ILE A 107 3.30 -8.66 9.77
CA ILE A 107 2.89 -9.15 8.45
C ILE A 107 1.96 -10.36 8.62
N PHE A 108 0.77 -10.30 7.98
CA PHE A 108 -0.16 -11.41 7.93
C PHE A 108 0.45 -12.59 7.17
N GLN A 109 0.60 -13.74 7.84
CA GLN A 109 1.35 -14.88 7.29
C GLN A 109 0.65 -15.47 6.07
N GLU A 110 -0.68 -15.57 6.10
CA GLU A 110 -1.49 -16.05 4.98
C GLU A 110 -1.40 -15.10 3.77
N MET A 111 -1.31 -13.79 3.98
CA MET A 111 -1.14 -12.84 2.88
C MET A 111 0.25 -12.98 2.26
N ARG A 112 1.27 -13.24 3.07
CA ARG A 112 2.62 -13.54 2.57
C ARG A 112 2.62 -14.82 1.74
N GLU A 113 2.01 -15.89 2.25
CA GLU A 113 1.89 -17.17 1.55
C GLU A 113 1.11 -17.00 0.23
N LEU A 114 -0.03 -16.29 0.27
CA LEU A 114 -0.86 -16.02 -0.89
C LEU A 114 -0.06 -15.31 -1.99
N VAL A 115 0.60 -14.20 -1.67
CA VAL A 115 1.40 -13.43 -2.63
C VAL A 115 2.52 -14.29 -3.24
N GLN A 116 3.22 -15.08 -2.41
CA GLN A 116 4.29 -15.96 -2.89
C GLN A 116 3.76 -17.03 -3.86
N ARG A 117 2.62 -17.64 -3.55
CA ARG A 117 2.01 -18.67 -4.38
C ARG A 117 1.44 -18.10 -5.68
N LEU A 118 0.77 -16.95 -5.64
CA LEU A 118 0.32 -16.24 -6.84
C LEU A 118 1.47 -15.94 -7.79
N ARG A 119 2.57 -15.40 -7.26
CA ARG A 119 3.76 -15.12 -8.08
C ARG A 119 4.40 -16.40 -8.64
N LYS A 120 4.43 -17.47 -7.85
CA LYS A 120 4.97 -18.76 -8.28
C LYS A 120 4.11 -19.38 -9.39
N SER A 121 2.81 -19.13 -9.42
CA SER A 121 1.90 -19.57 -10.49
C SER A 121 1.95 -18.67 -11.74
N GLY A 122 2.74 -17.59 -11.73
CA GLY A 122 2.88 -16.68 -12.88
C GLY A 122 1.95 -15.47 -12.84
N CYS A 123 1.17 -15.30 -11.77
CA CYS A 123 0.32 -14.11 -11.60
C CYS A 123 1.16 -12.83 -11.51
N ASP A 124 0.79 -11.80 -12.27
CA ASP A 124 1.39 -10.46 -12.19
C ASP A 124 0.82 -9.72 -10.97
N VAL A 125 1.61 -9.65 -9.89
CA VAL A 125 1.18 -9.09 -8.60
C VAL A 125 1.70 -7.67 -8.43
N TRP A 126 0.78 -6.74 -8.12
CA TRP A 126 1.04 -5.32 -7.92
C TRP A 126 0.71 -4.89 -6.49
N ALA A 127 1.57 -4.08 -5.91
CA ALA A 127 1.28 -3.34 -4.68
C ALA A 127 0.77 -1.94 -5.03
N VAL A 128 -0.34 -1.50 -4.42
CA VAL A 128 -1.01 -0.22 -4.70
C VAL A 128 -1.33 0.48 -3.38
N SER A 129 -0.63 1.53 -3.03
CA SER A 129 -0.73 2.17 -1.71
C SER A 129 -0.67 3.70 -1.80
N SER A 130 -1.39 4.39 -0.93
CA SER A 130 -1.26 5.84 -0.72
C SER A 130 -0.02 6.22 0.10
N SER A 131 0.61 5.28 0.79
CA SER A 131 1.87 5.48 1.52
C SER A 131 3.05 5.72 0.59
N SER A 132 4.14 6.27 1.13
CA SER A 132 5.33 6.61 0.33
C SER A 132 5.95 5.37 -0.32
N ARG A 133 6.43 5.54 -1.56
CA ARG A 133 7.10 4.46 -2.30
C ARG A 133 8.28 3.85 -1.54
N TRP A 134 8.99 4.63 -0.73
CA TRP A 134 10.14 4.14 0.02
C TRP A 134 9.76 3.13 1.09
N ILE A 135 8.73 3.44 1.89
CA ILE A 135 8.26 2.51 2.94
C ILE A 135 7.60 1.27 2.33
N ILE A 136 6.81 1.42 1.26
CA ILE A 136 6.21 0.28 0.56
C ILE A 136 7.28 -0.60 -0.08
N ARG A 137 8.34 -0.01 -0.68
CA ARG A 137 9.48 -0.76 -1.23
C ARG A 137 10.17 -1.63 -0.15
N SER A 138 10.29 -1.12 1.07
CA SER A 138 10.82 -1.88 2.19
C SER A 138 9.98 -3.12 2.49
N GLY A 139 8.65 -2.95 2.54
CA GLY A 139 7.70 -4.05 2.77
C GLY A 139 7.70 -5.08 1.66
N MET A 140 7.69 -4.63 0.41
CA MET A 140 7.57 -5.50 -0.76
C MET A 140 8.72 -6.49 -0.91
N ARG A 141 9.89 -6.22 -0.32
CA ARG A 141 11.01 -7.20 -0.25
C ARG A 141 10.59 -8.48 0.46
N SER A 142 9.78 -8.38 1.52
CA SER A 142 9.27 -9.55 2.28
C SER A 142 8.30 -10.42 1.47
N PHE A 143 7.69 -9.84 0.43
CA PHE A 143 6.77 -10.51 -0.49
C PHE A 143 7.44 -10.88 -1.82
N GLY A 144 8.67 -10.42 -2.05
CA GLY A 144 9.42 -10.59 -3.29
C GLY A 144 8.83 -9.81 -4.46
N ILE A 145 7.95 -8.82 -4.26
CA ILE A 145 7.38 -7.96 -5.30
C ILE A 145 8.47 -6.99 -5.79
N PRO A 146 8.77 -6.96 -7.10
CA PRO A 146 9.82 -6.09 -7.63
C PRO A 146 9.37 -4.63 -7.68
N GLN A 147 10.34 -3.70 -7.68
CA GLN A 147 10.06 -2.26 -7.60
C GLN A 147 9.19 -1.71 -8.73
N ASN A 148 9.25 -2.31 -9.92
CA ASN A 148 8.44 -1.92 -11.06
C ASN A 148 6.98 -2.45 -10.97
N ARG A 149 6.62 -3.12 -9.89
CA ARG A 149 5.26 -3.57 -9.54
C ARG A 149 4.73 -2.86 -8.29
N ILE A 150 5.28 -1.69 -7.98
CA ILE A 150 4.83 -0.84 -6.86
C ILE A 150 4.23 0.45 -7.42
N LEU A 151 2.96 0.67 -7.14
CA LEU A 151 2.22 1.91 -7.37
C LEU A 151 1.98 2.55 -6.00
N ALA A 152 2.78 3.55 -5.64
CA ALA A 152 2.73 4.19 -4.32
C ALA A 152 2.89 5.71 -4.48
N ALA A 153 2.69 6.47 -3.40
CA ALA A 153 2.96 7.91 -3.44
C ALA A 153 4.43 8.16 -3.77
N GLU A 154 4.67 8.91 -4.83
CA GLU A 154 5.99 9.01 -5.46
C GLU A 154 6.28 10.42 -5.97
N VAL A 155 7.49 10.88 -5.73
CA VAL A 155 8.07 12.09 -6.30
C VAL A 155 9.23 11.75 -7.22
N ALA A 156 9.59 12.68 -8.11
CA ALA A 156 10.77 12.52 -8.93
C ALA A 156 12.04 12.63 -8.11
N VAL A 157 13.00 11.77 -8.45
CA VAL A 157 14.36 11.80 -7.93
C VAL A 157 15.31 12.12 -9.07
N GLU A 158 16.15 13.13 -8.89
CA GLU A 158 17.10 13.59 -9.89
C GLU A 158 18.52 13.52 -9.31
N ASN A 159 19.39 12.75 -9.95
CA ASN A 159 20.76 12.49 -9.47
C ASN A 159 20.84 12.02 -8.00
N GLY A 160 19.87 11.20 -7.57
CA GLY A 160 19.78 10.70 -6.20
C GLY A 160 19.20 11.68 -5.18
N ILE A 161 18.80 12.88 -5.62
CA ILE A 161 18.17 13.90 -4.77
C ILE A 161 16.67 13.92 -4.99
N ILE A 162 15.91 13.89 -3.91
CA ILE A 162 14.45 13.97 -3.91
C ILE A 162 14.01 15.37 -4.30
N THR A 163 13.07 15.47 -5.24
CA THR A 163 12.46 16.74 -5.67
C THR A 163 11.07 16.92 -5.06
N ASP A 164 10.43 18.06 -5.29
CA ASP A 164 9.02 18.31 -4.95
C ASP A 164 8.06 18.01 -6.11
N ARG A 165 8.55 17.48 -7.22
CA ARG A 165 7.73 17.14 -8.37
C ARG A 165 7.00 15.80 -8.13
N LEU A 166 5.74 15.93 -7.71
CA LEU A 166 4.86 14.79 -7.46
C LEU A 166 4.60 14.01 -8.78
N ILE A 167 4.76 12.70 -8.76
CA ILE A 167 4.50 11.81 -9.89
C ILE A 167 3.10 11.21 -9.77
N ARG A 168 2.75 10.71 -8.60
CA ARG A 168 1.45 10.08 -8.31
C ARG A 168 1.15 10.02 -6.82
N VAL A 169 -0.14 9.92 -6.50
CA VAL A 169 -0.65 9.52 -5.19
C VAL A 169 -1.83 8.57 -5.43
N PRO A 170 -1.64 7.25 -5.30
CA PRO A 170 -2.72 6.28 -5.48
C PRO A 170 -3.61 6.21 -4.23
N SER A 171 -4.56 7.13 -4.11
CA SER A 171 -5.58 7.14 -3.05
C SER A 171 -6.97 7.24 -3.66
N GLY A 172 -7.94 6.52 -3.14
CA GLY A 172 -9.31 6.49 -3.67
C GLY A 172 -9.33 6.21 -5.19
N PRO A 173 -9.96 7.10 -6.00
CA PRO A 173 -9.97 6.98 -7.46
C PRO A 173 -8.58 6.88 -8.09
N GLY A 174 -7.57 7.50 -7.49
CA GLY A 174 -6.18 7.46 -7.94
C GLY A 174 -5.58 6.04 -7.94
N LYS A 175 -6.08 5.11 -7.09
CA LYS A 175 -5.65 3.70 -7.14
C LYS A 175 -6.08 3.06 -8.45
N SER A 176 -7.35 3.21 -8.84
CA SER A 176 -7.86 2.65 -10.10
C SER A 176 -7.20 3.28 -11.33
N GLU A 177 -6.91 4.56 -11.31
CA GLU A 177 -6.20 5.27 -12.38
C GLU A 177 -4.75 4.77 -12.52
N ALA A 178 -4.03 4.61 -11.41
CA ALA A 178 -2.68 4.08 -11.38
C ALA A 178 -2.63 2.66 -11.97
N ILE A 179 -3.57 1.78 -11.59
CA ILE A 179 -3.69 0.43 -12.12
C ILE A 179 -3.94 0.45 -13.64
N ARG A 180 -4.92 1.23 -14.12
CA ARG A 180 -5.20 1.34 -15.55
C ARG A 180 -3.99 1.82 -16.35
N SER A 181 -3.16 2.68 -15.76
CA SER A 181 -1.97 3.21 -16.44
C SER A 181 -0.94 2.13 -16.77
N VAL A 182 -0.89 1.04 -16.00
CA VAL A 182 0.09 -0.05 -16.13
C VAL A 182 -0.48 -1.32 -16.76
N LEU A 183 -1.80 -1.57 -16.66
CA LEU A 183 -2.45 -2.75 -17.22
C LEU A 183 -2.93 -2.54 -18.69
N LYS A 184 -2.29 -1.66 -19.44
CA LYS A 184 -2.67 -1.34 -20.84
C LYS A 184 -2.70 -2.55 -21.78
N SER A 185 -1.93 -3.59 -21.49
CA SER A 185 -1.84 -4.81 -22.27
C SER A 185 -2.86 -5.88 -21.87
N SER A 186 -3.58 -5.72 -20.75
CA SER A 186 -4.67 -6.62 -20.37
C SER A 186 -5.94 -6.28 -21.15
N PRO A 187 -6.69 -7.27 -21.67
CA PRO A 187 -7.86 -7.02 -22.54
C PRO A 187 -8.89 -6.07 -21.93
N ASP A 188 -9.12 -6.16 -20.61
CA ASP A 188 -10.13 -5.37 -19.92
C ASP A 188 -9.51 -4.23 -19.07
N HIS A 189 -8.18 -4.12 -19.02
CA HIS A 189 -7.43 -3.17 -18.17
C HIS A 189 -7.82 -3.23 -16.67
N VAL A 190 -8.29 -4.39 -16.21
CA VAL A 190 -8.72 -4.62 -14.82
C VAL A 190 -7.98 -5.80 -14.21
N PRO A 191 -7.72 -5.81 -12.89
CA PRO A 191 -7.16 -6.98 -12.21
C PRO A 191 -8.21 -8.09 -12.08
N ASP A 192 -7.76 -9.35 -12.07
CA ASP A 192 -8.64 -10.48 -11.75
C ASP A 192 -9.03 -10.45 -10.28
N CYS A 193 -8.06 -10.21 -9.39
CA CYS A 193 -8.29 -10.08 -7.96
C CYS A 193 -7.75 -8.74 -7.45
N ALA A 194 -8.49 -8.10 -6.54
CA ALA A 194 -8.03 -6.93 -5.80
C ALA A 194 -8.28 -7.12 -4.30
N PHE A 195 -7.32 -6.66 -3.48
CA PHE A 195 -7.34 -6.80 -2.03
C PHE A 195 -7.15 -5.44 -1.38
N GLY A 196 -8.01 -5.08 -0.41
CA GLY A 196 -7.95 -3.79 0.26
C GLY A 196 -8.70 -3.79 1.58
N ASN A 197 -8.43 -2.78 2.46
CA ASN A 197 -8.96 -2.72 3.82
C ASN A 197 -9.76 -1.46 4.15
N ALA A 198 -9.63 -0.40 3.37
CA ALA A 198 -10.19 0.90 3.68
C ALA A 198 -11.11 1.44 2.58
N ILE A 199 -11.90 2.47 2.91
CA ILE A 199 -12.79 3.14 1.96
C ILE A 199 -12.04 3.64 0.72
N TRP A 200 -10.76 3.97 0.86
CA TRP A 200 -9.86 4.43 -0.21
C TRP A 200 -9.47 3.34 -1.21
N ASP A 201 -9.85 2.07 -0.93
CA ASP A 201 -9.66 0.93 -1.83
C ASP A 201 -10.90 0.61 -2.67
N ARG A 202 -12.03 1.26 -2.38
CA ARG A 202 -13.33 0.96 -2.99
C ARG A 202 -13.27 0.90 -4.51
N GLU A 203 -12.66 1.90 -5.14
CA GLU A 203 -12.58 1.99 -6.60
C GLU A 203 -11.66 0.91 -7.19
N MET A 204 -10.57 0.57 -6.50
CA MET A 204 -9.68 -0.52 -6.87
C MET A 204 -10.39 -1.88 -6.76
N LEU A 205 -11.12 -2.10 -5.67
CA LEU A 205 -11.89 -3.32 -5.45
C LEU A 205 -13.02 -3.45 -6.48
N ALA A 206 -13.81 -2.39 -6.67
CA ALA A 206 -14.95 -2.38 -7.58
C ALA A 206 -14.57 -2.60 -9.05
N MET A 207 -13.34 -2.25 -9.47
CA MET A 207 -12.89 -2.49 -10.83
C MET A 207 -12.42 -3.93 -11.09
N SER A 208 -12.16 -4.72 -10.06
CA SER A 208 -11.66 -6.09 -10.19
C SER A 208 -12.78 -7.10 -10.46
N LYS A 209 -12.41 -8.27 -11.03
CA LYS A 209 -13.37 -9.38 -11.20
C LYS A 209 -13.75 -10.03 -9.87
N HIS A 210 -12.78 -10.13 -8.95
CA HIS A 210 -12.94 -10.73 -7.62
C HIS A 210 -12.40 -9.79 -6.56
N PRO A 211 -13.24 -8.92 -5.95
CA PRO A 211 -12.85 -8.04 -4.86
C PRO A 211 -12.81 -8.77 -3.51
N PHE A 212 -11.74 -8.53 -2.75
CA PHE A 212 -11.53 -9.06 -1.42
C PHE A 212 -11.30 -7.91 -0.42
N ALA A 213 -12.25 -7.72 0.48
CA ALA A 213 -12.11 -6.79 1.60
C ALA A 213 -11.39 -7.52 2.76
N ILE A 214 -10.12 -7.19 2.95
CA ILE A 214 -9.25 -7.81 3.96
C ILE A 214 -9.21 -6.92 5.18
N ASN A 215 -9.48 -7.48 6.37
CA ASN A 215 -9.49 -6.70 7.62
C ASN A 215 -10.19 -5.32 7.47
N PRO A 216 -11.38 -5.27 6.83
CA PRO A 216 -11.95 -4.01 6.40
C PRO A 216 -12.35 -3.13 7.58
N ASN A 217 -12.09 -1.82 7.45
CA ASN A 217 -12.68 -0.83 8.33
C ASN A 217 -14.22 -0.82 8.21
N PRO A 218 -14.96 -0.22 9.17
CA PRO A 218 -16.42 -0.27 9.18
C PRO A 218 -17.05 0.19 7.87
N ASP A 219 -16.55 1.27 7.27
CA ASP A 219 -17.11 1.86 6.04
C ASP A 219 -16.93 0.92 4.84
N LEU A 220 -15.73 0.37 4.65
CA LEU A 220 -15.50 -0.60 3.58
C LEU A 220 -16.26 -1.91 3.82
N LYS A 221 -16.39 -2.34 5.07
CA LYS A 221 -17.13 -3.57 5.42
C LYS A 221 -18.60 -3.48 5.00
N GLU A 222 -19.25 -2.35 5.27
CA GLU A 222 -20.63 -2.11 4.86
C GLU A 222 -20.77 -2.18 3.33
N ILE A 223 -19.88 -1.52 2.60
CA ILE A 223 -19.85 -1.54 1.13
C ILE A 223 -19.59 -2.96 0.61
N ALA A 224 -18.64 -3.69 1.18
CA ALA A 224 -18.30 -5.04 0.76
C ALA A 224 -19.51 -5.99 0.92
N LEU A 225 -20.18 -5.94 2.06
CA LEU A 225 -21.38 -6.75 2.31
C LEU A 225 -22.53 -6.39 1.37
N SER A 226 -22.76 -5.10 1.13
CA SER A 226 -23.84 -4.62 0.24
C SER A 226 -23.61 -5.01 -1.23
N ASN A 227 -22.34 -5.17 -1.65
CA ASN A 227 -21.98 -5.55 -3.02
C ASN A 227 -21.66 -7.04 -3.18
N GLY A 228 -21.78 -7.86 -2.11
CA GLY A 228 -21.46 -9.28 -2.15
C GLY A 228 -19.96 -9.56 -2.33
N TRP A 229 -19.09 -8.63 -1.92
CA TRP A 229 -17.64 -8.84 -1.95
C TRP A 229 -17.20 -9.79 -0.85
N THR A 230 -16.13 -10.53 -1.12
CA THR A 230 -15.55 -11.42 -0.10
C THR A 230 -14.93 -10.60 1.02
N VAL A 231 -15.34 -10.89 2.27
CA VAL A 231 -14.74 -10.29 3.47
C VAL A 231 -13.90 -11.35 4.17
N TYR A 232 -12.66 -11.03 4.48
CA TYR A 232 -11.74 -11.89 5.21
C TYR A 232 -11.07 -11.13 6.36
N GLN A 233 -10.91 -11.83 7.49
CA GLN A 233 -10.28 -11.29 8.70
C GLN A 233 -9.03 -12.13 8.99
N PRO A 234 -7.80 -11.56 8.86
CA PRO A 234 -6.53 -12.23 9.18
C PRO A 234 -6.39 -12.67 10.63
#